data_d9b2214f9d59cbecb10053a891332800
#
_entry.id   d9b2214f9d59cbecb10053a891332800
#
_cell.length_a   1.000
_cell.length_b   1.000
_cell.length_c   1.000
_cell.angle_alpha   90.00
_cell.angle_beta   90.00
_cell.angle_gamma   90.00
#
_symmetry.space_group_name_H-M   'P 1'
#
loop_
_entity.id
_entity.type
_entity.pdbx_description
1 polymer ?
#
loop_
_entity_poly.entity_id
_entity_poly.type
_entity_poly.pdbx_seq_one_letter_code
_entity_poly.pdbx_strand_id
1 'polypeptide(L)'
;MKNIILAIVIVGAAAFGFIYLKKSKESAPSSSEELNARATTAEVETKDIDFVVTVAGEITPAEQVSVRPEVNGMIEQLPVDVGDKVKEGDLLFSLDDKNIQIEIEQKQTQIDAANLQLEKAKRNFERDRKLFEEKLVSREAFQNTETEFNLAKNSIERAQKDLDLAMERMERTQILAPFDCTVLTRPVSAGQAVSGSGGFNSGTEVLTIADLTQMIINAHVNQADVSRLSVGLEVEIQVEAISGLKVMGVVERIAPQATIENGIKGFSARIHLKEIDPRIQPGMTANIKIPVQSAAGVVAVPLGAVFTEYNESVRKQERYVFVQSGNSFVRRMIEIGVADYFFAEVLKGLSAGEIVSLEQPPADSIVESDAGGTAGELASNPI
;
A
#
# COMPACT_ATOMS: atom_id res chain seq x y z
N MET A 1 69.12 -46.28 -30.34
CA MET A 1 67.90 -46.75 -29.59
C MET A 1 66.80 -45.67 -29.45
N LYS A 2 67.13 -44.36 -29.50
CA LYS A 2 66.10 -43.26 -29.33
C LYS A 2 65.17 -43.13 -30.54
N ASN A 3 65.66 -43.43 -31.79
CA ASN A 3 64.88 -43.26 -33.03
C ASN A 3 63.91 -44.43 -33.34
N ILE A 4 64.10 -45.58 -32.71
CA ILE A 4 63.22 -46.75 -32.88
C ILE A 4 61.98 -46.60 -31.95
N ILE A 5 62.16 -46.00 -30.78
CA ILE A 5 61.02 -45.74 -29.86
C ILE A 5 60.10 -44.67 -30.42
N LEU A 6 60.63 -43.62 -31.09
CA LEU A 6 59.83 -42.57 -31.73
C LEU A 6 58.99 -43.12 -32.90
N ALA A 7 59.50 -44.06 -33.66
CA ALA A 7 58.79 -44.69 -34.79
C ALA A 7 57.62 -45.58 -34.32
N ILE A 8 57.78 -46.28 -33.18
CA ILE A 8 56.72 -47.13 -32.61
C ILE A 8 55.58 -46.29 -32.04
N VAL A 9 55.89 -45.12 -31.45
CA VAL A 9 54.85 -44.21 -30.93
C VAL A 9 54.03 -43.54 -32.01
N ILE A 10 54.66 -43.18 -33.16
CA ILE A 10 53.99 -42.61 -34.34
C ILE A 10 53.07 -43.62 -35.03
N VAL A 11 53.49 -44.84 -35.12
CA VAL A 11 52.68 -45.92 -35.72
C VAL A 11 51.53 -46.32 -34.82
N GLY A 12 51.75 -46.32 -33.50
CA GLY A 12 50.68 -46.55 -32.50
C GLY A 12 49.62 -45.45 -32.52
N ALA A 13 50.04 -44.20 -32.63
CA ALA A 13 49.10 -43.05 -32.69
C ALA A 13 48.30 -43.06 -33.99
N ALA A 14 48.92 -43.42 -35.12
CA ALA A 14 48.22 -43.52 -36.40
C ALA A 14 47.25 -44.70 -36.46
N ALA A 15 47.56 -45.83 -35.86
CA ALA A 15 46.66 -46.98 -35.74
C ALA A 15 45.47 -46.67 -34.81
N PHE A 16 45.72 -45.99 -33.71
CA PHE A 16 44.65 -45.58 -32.77
C PHE A 16 43.70 -44.49 -33.36
N GLY A 17 44.28 -43.53 -34.11
CA GLY A 17 43.50 -42.55 -34.86
C GLY A 17 42.63 -43.15 -35.93
N PHE A 18 43.15 -44.17 -36.64
CA PHE A 18 42.42 -44.88 -37.72
C PHE A 18 41.29 -45.75 -37.17
N ILE A 19 41.51 -46.40 -36.03
CA ILE A 19 40.47 -47.17 -35.34
C ILE A 19 39.36 -46.21 -34.74
N TYR A 20 39.76 -45.06 -34.24
CA TYR A 20 38.82 -44.07 -33.73
C TYR A 20 37.96 -43.41 -34.82
N LEU A 21 38.59 -43.14 -36.00
CA LEU A 21 37.89 -42.61 -37.17
C LEU A 21 37.01 -43.68 -37.89
N LYS A 22 37.34 -44.95 -37.76
CA LYS A 22 36.53 -46.04 -38.34
C LYS A 22 35.32 -46.36 -37.44
N LYS A 23 35.46 -46.16 -36.13
CA LYS A 23 34.36 -46.36 -35.17
C LYS A 23 33.35 -45.21 -35.15
N SER A 24 33.70 -44.03 -35.73
CA SER A 24 32.79 -42.89 -35.85
C SER A 24 31.99 -42.87 -37.16
N LYS A 25 32.19 -43.85 -38.03
CA LYS A 25 31.47 -43.96 -39.31
C LYS A 25 30.47 -45.13 -39.40
N GLU A 26 30.32 -45.89 -38.31
CA GLU A 26 29.34 -46.96 -38.28
C GLU A 26 28.47 -46.73 -37.04
N SER A 27 27.45 -45.95 -37.17
CA SER A 27 26.14 -45.90 -36.45
C SER A 27 25.53 -44.52 -36.60
N ALA A 28 25.21 -44.11 -37.80
CA ALA A 28 24.05 -43.31 -38.03
C ALA A 28 22.93 -44.29 -38.40
N PRO A 29 21.97 -44.55 -37.52
CA PRO A 29 20.73 -45.14 -37.99
C PRO A 29 20.04 -44.06 -38.80
N SER A 30 20.00 -44.24 -40.10
CA SER A 30 19.04 -43.58 -40.97
C SER A 30 17.66 -44.19 -40.67
N SER A 31 17.10 -43.83 -39.55
CA SER A 31 15.66 -43.85 -39.34
C SER A 31 15.20 -42.41 -39.52
N SER A 32 14.83 -42.07 -40.71
CA SER A 32 13.73 -41.18 -40.95
C SER A 32 12.46 -41.86 -40.42
N GLU A 33 12.42 -42.05 -39.09
CA GLU A 33 11.18 -42.04 -38.37
C GLU A 33 10.73 -40.58 -38.47
N GLU A 34 9.74 -40.35 -39.32
CA GLU A 34 8.82 -39.26 -39.18
C GLU A 34 8.47 -39.18 -37.70
N LEU A 35 9.09 -38.23 -37.01
CA LEU A 35 8.57 -37.69 -35.77
C LEU A 35 7.17 -37.17 -36.15
N ASN A 36 6.19 -38.06 -36.18
CA ASN A 36 4.81 -37.71 -35.97
C ASN A 36 4.82 -37.02 -34.61
N ALA A 37 4.96 -35.72 -34.63
CA ALA A 37 4.78 -34.89 -33.47
C ALA A 37 3.35 -35.13 -33.00
N ARG A 38 3.18 -36.10 -32.08
CA ARG A 38 1.90 -36.27 -31.39
C ARG A 38 1.72 -34.97 -30.65
N ALA A 39 0.71 -34.22 -31.07
CA ALA A 39 0.35 -33.00 -30.39
C ALA A 39 0.21 -33.30 -28.89
N THR A 40 0.88 -32.51 -28.08
CA THR A 40 0.74 -32.61 -26.61
C THR A 40 -0.71 -32.38 -26.24
N THR A 41 -1.36 -33.34 -25.59
CA THR A 41 -2.80 -33.26 -25.27
C THR A 41 -3.03 -33.16 -23.78
N ALA A 42 -4.11 -32.57 -23.39
CA ALA A 42 -4.59 -32.48 -22.01
C ALA A 42 -6.07 -32.86 -21.93
N GLU A 43 -6.46 -33.45 -20.81
CA GLU A 43 -7.87 -33.79 -20.52
C GLU A 43 -8.57 -32.57 -19.94
N VAL A 44 -9.82 -32.36 -20.34
CA VAL A 44 -10.70 -31.32 -19.80
C VAL A 44 -11.30 -31.84 -18.49
N GLU A 45 -10.92 -31.20 -17.39
CA GLU A 45 -11.33 -31.60 -16.03
C GLU A 45 -12.35 -30.65 -15.46
N THR A 46 -13.09 -31.12 -14.44
CA THR A 46 -13.90 -30.22 -13.63
C THR A 46 -13.06 -29.74 -12.44
N LYS A 47 -12.86 -28.44 -12.35
CA LYS A 47 -12.02 -27.79 -11.33
C LYS A 47 -12.64 -26.51 -10.82
N ASP A 48 -12.21 -26.09 -9.63
CA ASP A 48 -12.43 -24.73 -9.15
C ASP A 48 -11.35 -23.82 -9.76
N ILE A 49 -11.75 -22.70 -10.32
CA ILE A 49 -10.88 -21.70 -10.92
C ILE A 49 -10.99 -20.43 -10.10
N ASP A 50 -9.88 -20.05 -9.46
CA ASP A 50 -9.77 -18.81 -8.69
C ASP A 50 -8.76 -17.88 -9.34
N PHE A 51 -9.24 -16.77 -9.88
CA PHE A 51 -8.35 -15.71 -10.33
C PHE A 51 -7.98 -14.84 -9.14
N VAL A 52 -6.75 -15.02 -8.68
CA VAL A 52 -6.20 -14.32 -7.51
C VAL A 52 -5.12 -13.36 -7.96
N VAL A 53 -5.29 -12.09 -7.65
CA VAL A 53 -4.24 -11.06 -7.81
C VAL A 53 -3.37 -11.09 -6.56
N THR A 54 -2.06 -11.34 -6.74
CA THR A 54 -1.10 -11.30 -5.64
C THR A 54 -0.31 -10.00 -5.70
N VAL A 55 -0.32 -9.26 -4.59
CA VAL A 55 0.42 -8.01 -4.44
C VAL A 55 1.20 -8.01 -3.14
N ALA A 56 2.35 -7.34 -3.14
CA ALA A 56 3.11 -7.10 -1.92
C ALA A 56 2.77 -5.71 -1.36
N GLY A 57 2.80 -5.58 -0.04
CA GLY A 57 2.60 -4.31 0.63
C GLY A 57 3.31 -4.27 1.98
N GLU A 58 3.49 -3.07 2.50
CA GLU A 58 4.08 -2.83 3.81
C GLU A 58 2.98 -2.65 4.86
N ILE A 59 3.14 -3.33 5.99
CA ILE A 59 2.26 -3.20 7.16
C ILE A 59 2.65 -1.94 7.91
N THR A 60 1.72 -1.02 8.06
CA THR A 60 1.90 0.24 8.78
C THR A 60 0.76 0.46 9.77
N PRO A 61 0.96 1.22 10.84
CA PRO A 61 -0.14 1.62 11.71
C PRO A 61 -1.17 2.45 10.92
N ALA A 62 -2.44 2.38 11.32
CA ALA A 62 -3.48 3.22 10.74
C ALA A 62 -3.25 4.70 11.07
N GLU A 63 -2.78 4.97 12.29
CA GLU A 63 -2.41 6.30 12.79
C GLU A 63 -0.97 6.29 13.29
N GLN A 64 -0.14 7.15 12.72
CA GLN A 64 1.24 7.37 13.10
C GLN A 64 1.51 8.88 13.09
N VAL A 65 2.12 9.37 14.17
CA VAL A 65 2.41 10.80 14.35
C VAL A 65 3.88 10.99 14.71
N SER A 66 4.56 11.87 13.95
CA SER A 66 5.88 12.38 14.33
C SER A 66 5.70 13.54 15.31
N VAL A 67 6.01 13.32 16.57
CA VAL A 67 5.87 14.32 17.64
C VAL A 67 7.04 15.29 17.56
N ARG A 68 6.71 16.58 17.44
CA ARG A 68 7.63 17.69 17.35
C ARG A 68 7.23 18.79 18.31
N PRO A 69 8.17 19.47 18.99
CA PRO A 69 7.83 20.60 19.83
C PRO A 69 7.29 21.76 18.98
N GLU A 70 6.47 22.61 19.56
CA GLU A 70 6.01 23.83 18.92
C GLU A 70 6.98 25.01 19.19
N VAL A 71 7.71 24.94 20.31
CA VAL A 71 8.66 25.97 20.74
C VAL A 71 10.09 25.43 20.72
N ASN A 72 11.06 26.33 20.52
CA ASN A 72 12.48 25.98 20.61
C ASN A 72 12.87 25.80 22.08
N GLY A 73 13.68 24.80 22.36
CA GLY A 73 14.17 24.57 23.72
C GLY A 73 15.15 23.43 23.82
N MET A 74 15.59 23.14 25.03
CA MET A 74 16.39 21.96 25.35
C MET A 74 15.48 20.94 26.05
N ILE A 75 15.59 19.68 25.70
CA ILE A 75 14.82 18.60 26.34
C ILE A 75 15.28 18.48 27.80
N GLU A 76 14.41 18.78 28.75
CA GLU A 76 14.68 18.62 30.17
C GLU A 76 14.41 17.19 30.63
N GLN A 77 13.24 16.66 30.30
CA GLN A 77 12.81 15.30 30.65
C GLN A 77 12.29 14.56 29.42
N LEU A 78 12.61 13.27 29.35
CA LEU A 78 12.17 12.35 28.32
C LEU A 78 11.93 10.99 28.99
N PRO A 79 10.78 10.83 29.68
CA PRO A 79 10.50 9.65 30.51
C PRO A 79 10.19 8.38 29.72
N VAL A 80 9.98 8.49 28.40
CA VAL A 80 9.56 7.39 27.54
C VAL A 80 10.71 6.85 26.68
N ASP A 81 10.71 5.55 26.40
CA ASP A 81 11.65 4.90 25.51
C ASP A 81 10.94 4.12 24.39
N VAL A 82 11.73 3.66 23.41
CA VAL A 82 11.24 2.89 22.27
C VAL A 82 10.59 1.60 22.76
N GLY A 83 9.36 1.35 22.32
CA GLY A 83 8.56 0.19 22.72
C GLY A 83 7.61 0.45 23.89
N ASP A 84 7.72 1.59 24.59
CA ASP A 84 6.81 1.92 25.69
C ASP A 84 5.40 2.20 25.20
N LYS A 85 4.42 1.71 25.95
CA LYS A 85 2.99 2.01 25.77
C LYS A 85 2.60 3.17 26.66
N VAL A 86 2.08 4.20 26.05
CA VAL A 86 1.73 5.48 26.66
C VAL A 86 0.23 5.72 26.46
N LYS A 87 -0.44 6.22 27.49
CA LYS A 87 -1.87 6.56 27.42
C LYS A 87 -2.05 8.00 27.00
N GLU A 88 -3.23 8.32 26.48
CA GLU A 88 -3.64 9.69 26.21
C GLU A 88 -3.45 10.57 27.44
N GLY A 89 -2.77 11.71 27.26
CA GLY A 89 -2.46 12.67 28.32
C GLY A 89 -1.19 12.41 29.12
N ASP A 90 -0.51 11.28 28.93
CA ASP A 90 0.77 11.02 29.59
C ASP A 90 1.89 11.90 28.99
N LEU A 91 2.87 12.28 29.82
CA LEU A 91 3.99 13.12 29.40
C LEU A 91 4.94 12.32 28.50
N LEU A 92 5.10 12.79 27.27
CA LEU A 92 6.08 12.26 26.31
C LEU A 92 7.46 12.87 26.55
N PHE A 93 7.56 14.19 26.61
CA PHE A 93 8.77 14.91 26.97
C PHE A 93 8.44 16.34 27.40
N SER A 94 9.38 16.95 28.12
CA SER A 94 9.31 18.37 28.48
C SER A 94 10.55 19.12 28.03
N LEU A 95 10.37 20.40 27.74
CA LEU A 95 11.45 21.34 27.45
C LEU A 95 11.76 22.16 28.69
N ASP A 96 12.99 22.65 28.80
CA ASP A 96 13.41 23.60 29.88
C ASP A 96 12.57 24.88 29.79
N ASP A 97 11.76 25.10 30.81
CA ASP A 97 10.78 26.17 30.91
C ASP A 97 11.21 27.33 31.82
N LYS A 98 12.43 27.27 32.42
CA LYS A 98 12.92 28.26 33.40
C LYS A 98 12.86 29.69 32.88
N ASN A 99 13.20 29.94 31.64
CA ASN A 99 13.13 31.27 31.05
C ASN A 99 11.68 31.76 30.91
N ILE A 100 10.75 30.85 30.58
CA ILE A 100 9.34 31.17 30.44
C ILE A 100 8.71 31.42 31.84
N GLN A 101 9.13 30.67 32.87
CA GLN A 101 8.71 30.93 34.25
C GLN A 101 9.11 32.34 34.71
N ILE A 102 10.36 32.77 34.44
CA ILE A 102 10.82 34.12 34.72
C ILE A 102 10.00 35.17 33.94
N GLU A 103 9.67 34.91 32.68
CA GLU A 103 8.81 35.79 31.87
C GLU A 103 7.40 35.93 32.52
N ILE A 104 6.80 34.82 32.97
CA ILE A 104 5.50 34.79 33.65
C ILE A 104 5.55 35.66 34.92
N GLU A 105 6.59 35.51 35.76
CA GLU A 105 6.76 36.33 36.96
C GLU A 105 6.87 37.81 36.63
N GLN A 106 7.59 38.16 35.57
CA GLN A 106 7.68 39.54 35.08
C GLN A 106 6.33 40.10 34.63
N LYS A 107 5.54 39.30 33.88
CA LYS A 107 4.20 39.70 33.45
C LYS A 107 3.24 39.86 34.64
N GLN A 108 3.36 38.98 35.63
CA GLN A 108 2.59 39.10 36.86
C GLN A 108 2.90 40.43 37.59
N THR A 109 4.18 40.79 37.70
CA THR A 109 4.62 42.07 38.27
C THR A 109 4.07 43.27 37.46
N GLN A 110 3.99 43.15 36.13
CA GLN A 110 3.39 44.19 35.28
C GLN A 110 1.89 44.35 35.54
N ILE A 111 1.16 43.26 35.76
CA ILE A 111 -0.25 43.27 36.11
C ILE A 111 -0.44 43.99 37.47
N ASP A 112 0.41 43.68 38.46
CA ASP A 112 0.32 44.33 39.79
C ASP A 112 0.54 45.84 39.69
N ALA A 113 1.51 46.28 38.86
CA ALA A 113 1.74 47.70 38.59
C ALA A 113 0.55 48.36 37.89
N ALA A 114 -0.04 47.68 36.89
CA ALA A 114 -1.23 48.16 36.14
C ALA A 114 -2.47 48.24 37.07
N ASN A 115 -2.63 47.28 37.99
CA ASN A 115 -3.67 47.29 38.98
C ASN A 115 -3.58 48.52 39.90
N LEU A 116 -2.40 48.83 40.42
CA LEU A 116 -2.20 50.03 41.26
C LEU A 116 -2.50 51.33 40.50
N GLN A 117 -2.16 51.35 39.19
CA GLN A 117 -2.48 52.50 38.34
C GLN A 117 -3.99 52.65 38.08
N LEU A 118 -4.66 51.53 37.83
CA LEU A 118 -6.10 51.49 37.64
C LEU A 118 -6.80 51.93 38.93
N GLU A 119 -6.37 51.45 40.08
CA GLU A 119 -6.94 51.85 41.38
C GLU A 119 -6.77 53.36 41.65
N LYS A 120 -5.60 53.92 41.31
CA LYS A 120 -5.38 55.38 41.41
C LYS A 120 -6.31 56.14 40.46
N ALA A 121 -6.38 55.73 39.18
CA ALA A 121 -7.26 56.38 38.22
C ALA A 121 -8.72 56.26 38.58
N LYS A 122 -9.16 55.11 39.10
CA LYS A 122 -10.50 54.89 39.61
C LYS A 122 -10.87 55.83 40.77
N ARG A 123 -9.98 55.95 41.76
CA ARG A 123 -10.20 56.91 42.87
C ARG A 123 -10.33 58.36 42.40
N ASN A 124 -9.51 58.77 41.43
CA ASN A 124 -9.60 60.12 40.86
C ASN A 124 -10.91 60.29 40.10
N PHE A 125 -11.27 59.34 39.23
CA PHE A 125 -12.52 59.37 38.47
C PHE A 125 -13.78 59.42 39.37
N GLU A 126 -13.82 58.60 40.43
CA GLU A 126 -14.92 58.61 41.39
C GLU A 126 -15.04 59.94 42.15
N ARG A 127 -13.91 60.56 42.54
CA ARG A 127 -13.86 61.86 43.15
C ARG A 127 -14.37 62.97 42.22
N ASP A 128 -13.81 63.01 40.99
CA ASP A 128 -14.12 64.03 39.98
C ASP A 128 -15.57 63.88 39.45
N ARG A 129 -16.08 62.69 39.40
CA ARG A 129 -17.50 62.43 39.12
C ARG A 129 -18.44 63.09 40.15
N LYS A 130 -18.17 62.95 41.49
CA LYS A 130 -18.95 63.61 42.53
C LYS A 130 -18.85 65.10 42.41
N LEU A 131 -17.65 65.63 42.17
CA LEU A 131 -17.45 67.06 42.00
C LEU A 131 -18.16 67.61 40.73
N PHE A 132 -18.24 66.86 39.70
CA PHE A 132 -18.94 67.22 38.47
C PHE A 132 -20.47 67.23 38.69
N GLU A 133 -21.01 66.23 39.39
CA GLU A 133 -22.41 66.19 39.79
C GLU A 133 -22.81 67.42 40.61
N GLU A 134 -21.89 67.94 41.51
CA GLU A 134 -22.04 69.17 42.30
C GLU A 134 -21.69 70.44 41.49
N LYS A 135 -21.29 70.33 40.17
CA LYS A 135 -20.89 71.47 39.32
C LYS A 135 -19.63 72.20 39.79
N LEU A 136 -18.73 71.55 40.50
CA LEU A 136 -17.50 72.12 41.06
C LEU A 136 -16.30 71.96 40.13
N VAL A 137 -16.38 71.12 39.05
CA VAL A 137 -15.33 70.92 38.06
C VAL A 137 -15.91 71.14 36.65
N SER A 138 -15.00 71.45 35.67
CA SER A 138 -15.42 71.64 34.30
C SER A 138 -15.68 70.28 33.61
N ARG A 139 -16.47 70.26 32.56
CA ARG A 139 -16.75 69.09 31.75
C ARG A 139 -15.46 68.49 31.16
N GLU A 140 -14.55 69.33 30.73
CA GLU A 140 -13.26 68.94 30.19
C GLU A 140 -12.42 68.19 31.23
N ALA A 141 -12.32 68.71 32.46
CA ALA A 141 -11.57 68.06 33.52
C ALA A 141 -12.15 66.67 33.87
N PHE A 142 -13.48 66.53 33.92
CA PHE A 142 -14.14 65.24 34.14
C PHE A 142 -13.87 64.26 32.99
N GLN A 143 -13.98 64.69 31.71
CA GLN A 143 -13.70 63.86 30.55
C GLN A 143 -12.22 63.40 30.50
N ASN A 144 -11.29 64.24 30.94
CA ASN A 144 -9.86 63.85 31.00
C ASN A 144 -9.66 62.72 32.02
N THR A 145 -10.25 62.84 33.23
CA THR A 145 -10.15 61.80 34.26
C THR A 145 -10.87 60.50 33.85
N GLU A 146 -12.01 60.61 33.14
CA GLU A 146 -12.70 59.46 32.57
C GLU A 146 -11.81 58.72 31.53
N THR A 147 -11.13 59.49 30.67
CA THR A 147 -10.21 58.95 29.69
C THR A 147 -9.02 58.26 30.37
N GLU A 148 -8.43 58.87 31.44
CA GLU A 148 -7.36 58.25 32.21
C GLU A 148 -7.78 56.93 32.85
N PHE A 149 -9.00 56.86 33.40
CA PHE A 149 -9.54 55.64 33.96
C PHE A 149 -9.73 54.57 32.90
N ASN A 150 -10.26 54.91 31.73
CA ASN A 150 -10.44 53.98 30.62
C ASN A 150 -9.09 53.49 30.04
N LEU A 151 -8.08 54.36 29.93
CA LEU A 151 -6.73 54.00 29.55
C LEU A 151 -6.09 53.04 30.55
N ALA A 152 -6.22 53.28 31.84
CA ALA A 152 -5.73 52.40 32.91
C ALA A 152 -6.43 51.02 32.88
N LYS A 153 -7.75 50.99 32.59
CA LYS A 153 -8.51 49.75 32.39
C LYS A 153 -8.01 48.96 31.21
N ASN A 154 -7.76 49.61 30.07
CA ASN A 154 -7.21 48.96 28.89
C ASN A 154 -5.77 48.47 29.10
N SER A 155 -4.98 49.17 29.95
CA SER A 155 -3.62 48.75 30.29
C SER A 155 -3.59 47.44 31.08
N ILE A 156 -4.50 47.22 32.00
CA ILE A 156 -4.58 45.97 32.78
C ILE A 156 -5.03 44.81 31.87
N GLU A 157 -6.02 45.06 30.98
CA GLU A 157 -6.49 44.05 30.05
C GLU A 157 -5.38 43.58 29.12
N ARG A 158 -4.53 44.51 28.62
CA ARG A 158 -3.36 44.20 27.84
C ARG A 158 -2.36 43.36 28.62
N ALA A 159 -2.04 43.78 29.87
CA ALA A 159 -1.10 43.06 30.71
C ALA A 159 -1.58 41.63 31.02
N GLN A 160 -2.89 41.43 31.20
CA GLN A 160 -3.49 40.09 31.36
C GLN A 160 -3.32 39.24 30.11
N LYS A 161 -3.57 39.81 28.93
CA LYS A 161 -3.36 39.09 27.66
C LYS A 161 -1.89 38.71 27.39
N ASP A 162 -0.97 39.57 27.82
CA ASP A 162 0.45 39.27 27.74
C ASP A 162 0.86 38.13 28.68
N LEU A 163 0.23 38.04 29.88
CA LEU A 163 0.40 36.91 30.80
C LEU A 163 -0.18 35.63 30.20
N ASP A 164 -1.44 35.68 29.70
CA ASP A 164 -2.10 34.53 29.07
C ASP A 164 -1.21 33.93 27.98
N LEU A 165 -0.60 34.78 27.13
CA LEU A 165 0.31 34.35 26.07
C LEU A 165 1.58 33.67 26.59
N ALA A 166 2.14 34.18 27.71
CA ALA A 166 3.31 33.55 28.34
C ALA A 166 2.95 32.18 28.96
N MET A 167 1.78 32.06 29.56
CA MET A 167 1.25 30.79 30.11
C MET A 167 1.01 29.76 29.00
N GLU A 168 0.42 30.17 27.88
CA GLU A 168 0.24 29.29 26.71
C GLU A 168 1.56 28.77 26.20
N ARG A 169 2.62 29.60 26.13
CA ARG A 169 3.97 29.15 25.76
C ARG A 169 4.52 28.14 26.76
N MET A 170 4.23 28.29 28.04
CA MET A 170 4.64 27.35 29.09
C MET A 170 3.94 25.99 28.88
N GLU A 171 2.65 25.97 28.60
CA GLU A 171 1.91 24.74 28.33
C GLU A 171 2.52 23.99 27.12
N ARG A 172 2.94 24.72 26.10
CA ARG A 172 3.60 24.16 24.90
C ARG A 172 5.02 23.61 25.15
N THR A 173 5.59 23.76 26.33
CA THR A 173 6.84 23.10 26.72
C THR A 173 6.62 21.67 27.19
N GLN A 174 5.41 21.30 27.58
CA GLN A 174 5.04 19.95 28.00
C GLN A 174 4.27 19.27 26.89
N ILE A 175 4.86 18.27 26.30
CA ILE A 175 4.28 17.56 25.17
C ILE A 175 3.67 16.25 25.68
N LEU A 176 2.35 16.15 25.59
CA LEU A 176 1.55 15.02 26.04
C LEU A 176 1.16 14.12 24.87
N ALA A 177 0.85 12.86 25.17
CA ALA A 177 0.34 11.91 24.18
C ALA A 177 -1.08 12.28 23.74
N PRO A 178 -1.35 12.43 22.44
CA PRO A 178 -2.67 12.82 21.93
C PRO A 178 -3.69 11.66 21.90
N PHE A 179 -3.23 10.42 22.02
CA PHE A 179 -4.04 9.18 22.05
C PHE A 179 -3.22 8.05 22.68
N ASP A 180 -3.87 6.94 23.00
CA ASP A 180 -3.18 5.73 23.48
C ASP A 180 -2.26 5.18 22.37
N CYS A 181 -0.96 5.17 22.62
CA CYS A 181 0.04 4.90 21.60
C CYS A 181 1.23 4.07 22.09
N THR A 182 2.01 3.59 21.16
CA THR A 182 3.33 2.99 21.40
C THR A 182 4.40 3.85 20.74
N VAL A 183 5.51 4.06 21.44
CA VAL A 183 6.68 4.80 20.93
C VAL A 183 7.43 3.92 19.94
N LEU A 184 7.49 4.32 18.67
CA LEU A 184 8.19 3.59 17.61
C LEU A 184 9.66 3.96 17.51
N THR A 185 9.96 5.27 17.53
CA THR A 185 11.33 5.78 17.41
C THR A 185 11.58 6.95 18.35
N ARG A 186 12.86 7.09 18.77
CA ARG A 186 13.34 8.17 19.63
C ARG A 186 14.73 8.62 19.14
N PRO A 187 14.80 9.48 18.12
CA PRO A 187 16.09 9.92 17.54
C PRO A 187 16.85 10.92 18.39
N VAL A 188 16.28 11.40 19.51
CA VAL A 188 16.86 12.42 20.38
C VAL A 188 17.08 11.90 21.81
N SER A 189 17.87 12.65 22.60
CA SER A 189 18.17 12.35 24.00
C SER A 189 17.87 13.54 24.91
N ALA A 190 17.65 13.26 26.19
CA ALA A 190 17.54 14.33 27.20
C ALA A 190 18.79 15.21 27.20
N GLY A 191 18.62 16.51 27.38
CA GLY A 191 19.68 17.52 27.27
C GLY A 191 20.01 17.99 25.85
N GLN A 192 19.34 17.45 24.82
CA GLN A 192 19.52 17.89 23.44
C GLN A 192 18.67 19.13 23.13
N ALA A 193 19.24 20.08 22.39
CA ALA A 193 18.48 21.21 21.86
C ALA A 193 17.64 20.81 20.66
N VAL A 194 16.38 21.24 20.64
CA VAL A 194 15.41 20.98 19.61
C VAL A 194 14.76 22.25 19.09
N SER A 195 14.41 22.25 17.81
CA SER A 195 13.74 23.38 17.17
C SER A 195 12.24 23.10 17.05
N GLY A 196 11.44 24.11 17.37
CA GLY A 196 9.98 24.04 17.23
C GLY A 196 9.53 24.09 15.78
N SER A 197 8.31 23.58 15.53
CA SER A 197 7.65 23.58 14.23
C SER A 197 7.03 24.92 13.82
N GLY A 198 7.09 25.96 14.69
CA GLY A 198 6.45 27.26 14.49
C GLY A 198 7.20 28.22 13.55
N GLY A 199 8.26 27.81 12.85
CA GLY A 199 9.07 28.66 11.98
C GLY A 199 9.18 28.15 10.53
N PHE A 200 10.18 28.68 9.81
CA PHE A 200 10.47 28.26 8.42
C PHE A 200 10.96 26.81 8.29
N ASN A 201 11.29 26.15 9.38
CA ASN A 201 11.76 24.76 9.42
C ASN A 201 10.68 23.84 9.97
N SER A 202 10.67 22.59 9.51
CA SER A 202 9.70 21.55 9.92
C SER A 202 9.83 21.12 11.38
N GLY A 203 10.71 21.75 12.18
CA GLY A 203 11.00 21.35 13.56
C GLY A 203 11.81 20.06 13.67
N THR A 204 12.38 19.82 14.85
CA THR A 204 13.09 18.58 15.16
C THR A 204 12.11 17.49 15.55
N GLU A 205 12.17 16.33 14.90
CA GLU A 205 11.41 15.15 15.30
C GLU A 205 12.02 14.58 16.59
N VAL A 206 11.20 14.48 17.63
CA VAL A 206 11.61 13.99 18.95
C VAL A 206 11.23 12.53 19.13
N LEU A 207 10.01 12.19 18.76
CA LEU A 207 9.43 10.84 18.88
C LEU A 207 8.55 10.57 17.67
N THR A 208 8.46 9.28 17.28
CA THR A 208 7.38 8.79 16.45
C THR A 208 6.53 7.86 17.29
N ILE A 209 5.24 8.13 17.34
CA ILE A 209 4.24 7.36 18.09
C ILE A 209 3.19 6.81 17.15
N ALA A 210 2.60 5.66 17.49
CA ALA A 210 1.54 5.07 16.68
C ALA A 210 0.57 4.25 17.52
N ASP A 211 -0.67 4.16 17.04
CA ASP A 211 -1.63 3.18 17.53
C ASP A 211 -1.40 1.84 16.82
N LEU A 212 -0.96 0.84 17.58
CA LEU A 212 -0.73 -0.52 17.09
C LEU A 212 -1.97 -1.41 17.17
N THR A 213 -3.09 -0.90 17.67
CA THR A 213 -4.37 -1.65 17.73
C THR A 213 -5.06 -1.70 16.36
N GLN A 214 -4.66 -0.82 15.44
CA GLN A 214 -5.18 -0.75 14.09
C GLN A 214 -4.04 -0.73 13.09
N MET A 215 -3.93 -1.79 12.29
CA MET A 215 -2.89 -1.92 11.28
C MET A 215 -3.50 -1.94 9.88
N ILE A 216 -2.79 -1.33 8.96
CA ILE A 216 -3.14 -1.29 7.54
C ILE A 216 -1.98 -1.78 6.70
N ILE A 217 -2.29 -2.20 5.48
CA ILE A 217 -1.28 -2.46 4.46
C ILE A 217 -1.51 -1.51 3.30
N ASN A 218 -0.45 -0.85 2.89
CA ASN A 218 -0.41 -0.08 1.66
C ASN A 218 0.19 -0.98 0.57
N ALA A 219 -0.67 -1.48 -0.32
CA ALA A 219 -0.27 -2.36 -1.40
C ALA A 219 -0.32 -1.63 -2.74
N HIS A 220 0.70 -1.82 -3.57
CA HIS A 220 0.74 -1.24 -4.91
C HIS A 220 0.19 -2.24 -5.93
N VAL A 221 -1.01 -1.98 -6.45
CA VAL A 221 -1.71 -2.84 -7.41
C VAL A 221 -1.47 -2.36 -8.82
N ASN A 222 -1.08 -3.28 -9.72
CA ASN A 222 -0.81 -2.95 -11.11
C ASN A 222 -2.05 -2.37 -11.81
N GLN A 223 -1.84 -1.44 -12.74
CA GLN A 223 -2.91 -0.83 -13.54
C GLN A 223 -3.78 -1.85 -14.29
N ALA A 224 -3.21 -3.01 -14.69
CA ALA A 224 -3.96 -4.05 -15.38
C ALA A 224 -5.02 -4.71 -14.49
N ASP A 225 -4.75 -4.81 -13.18
CA ASP A 225 -5.55 -5.56 -12.23
C ASP A 225 -6.52 -4.69 -11.42
N VAL A 226 -6.25 -3.38 -11.32
CA VAL A 226 -7.05 -2.46 -10.49
C VAL A 226 -8.53 -2.40 -10.90
N SER A 227 -8.84 -2.56 -12.19
CA SER A 227 -10.22 -2.53 -12.70
C SER A 227 -11.09 -3.67 -12.17
N ARG A 228 -10.45 -4.71 -11.64
CA ARG A 228 -11.11 -5.91 -11.09
C ARG A 228 -11.23 -5.84 -9.56
N LEU A 229 -10.56 -4.89 -8.90
CA LEU A 229 -10.65 -4.70 -7.47
C LEU A 229 -11.87 -3.87 -7.09
N SER A 230 -12.47 -4.22 -5.96
CA SER A 230 -13.58 -3.48 -5.37
C SER A 230 -13.31 -3.19 -3.90
N VAL A 231 -13.77 -2.04 -3.43
CA VAL A 231 -13.76 -1.70 -2.00
C VAL A 231 -14.69 -2.67 -1.26
N GLY A 232 -14.28 -3.13 -0.09
CA GLY A 232 -14.99 -4.11 0.71
C GLY A 232 -14.63 -5.57 0.41
N LEU A 233 -13.73 -5.84 -0.55
CA LEU A 233 -13.29 -7.19 -0.87
C LEU A 233 -12.43 -7.77 0.27
N GLU A 234 -12.75 -8.99 0.70
CA GLU A 234 -11.95 -9.73 1.68
C GLU A 234 -10.69 -10.31 1.01
N VAL A 235 -9.58 -10.21 1.71
CA VAL A 235 -8.27 -10.63 1.19
C VAL A 235 -7.53 -11.47 2.23
N GLU A 236 -6.80 -12.48 1.74
CA GLU A 236 -5.87 -13.26 2.57
C GLU A 236 -4.50 -12.56 2.58
N ILE A 237 -4.00 -12.27 3.76
CA ILE A 237 -2.72 -11.61 3.99
C ILE A 237 -1.76 -12.62 4.60
N GLN A 238 -0.65 -12.85 3.95
CA GLN A 238 0.43 -13.68 4.44
C GLN A 238 1.62 -12.80 4.81
N VAL A 239 1.94 -12.74 6.10
CA VAL A 239 3.08 -11.96 6.60
C VAL A 239 4.37 -12.72 6.29
N GLU A 240 5.29 -12.09 5.54
CA GLU A 240 6.50 -12.76 5.07
C GLU A 240 7.47 -13.09 6.22
N ALA A 241 7.58 -12.18 7.18
CA ALA A 241 8.48 -12.35 8.35
C ALA A 241 8.05 -13.47 9.31
N ILE A 242 6.79 -13.92 9.26
CA ILE A 242 6.23 -14.92 10.18
C ILE A 242 5.70 -16.09 9.36
N SER A 243 6.50 -17.16 9.27
CA SER A 243 6.15 -18.34 8.49
C SER A 243 4.80 -18.93 8.92
N GLY A 244 3.88 -19.09 7.97
CA GLY A 244 2.57 -19.71 8.17
C GLY A 244 1.49 -18.81 8.79
N LEU A 245 1.80 -17.56 9.13
CA LEU A 245 0.80 -16.63 9.63
C LEU A 245 -0.04 -16.07 8.45
N LYS A 246 -1.32 -16.40 8.48
CA LYS A 246 -2.33 -15.89 7.57
C LYS A 246 -3.34 -15.08 8.35
N VAL A 247 -3.62 -13.88 7.90
CA VAL A 247 -4.58 -12.94 8.52
C VAL A 247 -5.56 -12.50 7.44
N MET A 248 -6.79 -12.26 7.84
CA MET A 248 -7.79 -11.71 6.94
C MET A 248 -7.78 -10.18 6.98
N GLY A 249 -7.94 -9.58 5.82
CA GLY A 249 -8.09 -8.13 5.68
C GLY A 249 -9.25 -7.77 4.75
N VAL A 250 -9.53 -6.47 4.68
CA VAL A 250 -10.54 -5.90 3.80
C VAL A 250 -9.95 -4.72 3.04
N VAL A 251 -10.20 -4.65 1.75
CA VAL A 251 -9.85 -3.48 0.95
C VAL A 251 -10.70 -2.30 1.39
N GLU A 252 -10.10 -1.37 2.12
CA GLU A 252 -10.78 -0.17 2.64
C GLU A 252 -10.94 0.89 1.55
N ARG A 253 -9.87 1.13 0.78
CA ARG A 253 -9.84 2.19 -0.22
C ARG A 253 -8.81 1.88 -1.31
N ILE A 254 -9.12 2.32 -2.53
CA ILE A 254 -8.20 2.33 -3.67
C ILE A 254 -7.95 3.80 -4.04
N ALA A 255 -6.70 4.21 -4.12
CA ALA A 255 -6.35 5.58 -4.49
C ALA A 255 -6.83 5.88 -5.91
N PRO A 256 -7.47 7.03 -6.17
CA PRO A 256 -7.98 7.38 -7.49
C PRO A 256 -6.86 7.79 -8.47
N GLN A 257 -5.67 8.07 -7.96
CA GLN A 257 -4.52 8.48 -8.75
C GLN A 257 -3.49 7.35 -8.85
N ALA A 258 -3.04 7.08 -10.07
CA ALA A 258 -1.95 6.15 -10.30
C ALA A 258 -0.60 6.76 -9.89
N THR A 259 0.24 5.93 -9.28
CA THR A 259 1.62 6.23 -8.93
C THR A 259 2.56 5.27 -9.66
N ILE A 260 3.83 5.63 -9.73
CA ILE A 260 4.87 4.75 -10.28
C ILE A 260 5.77 4.35 -9.12
N GLU A 261 5.79 3.07 -8.80
CA GLU A 261 6.67 2.49 -7.79
C GLU A 261 7.53 1.42 -8.46
N ASN A 262 8.84 1.47 -8.25
CA ASN A 262 9.81 0.55 -8.87
C ASN A 262 9.68 0.43 -10.40
N GLY A 263 9.27 1.52 -11.07
CA GLY A 263 9.08 1.54 -12.53
C GLY A 263 7.75 0.95 -13.01
N ILE A 264 6.90 0.46 -12.10
CA ILE A 264 5.59 -0.11 -12.43
C ILE A 264 4.51 0.93 -12.11
N LYS A 265 3.65 1.20 -13.10
CA LYS A 265 2.50 2.06 -12.92
C LYS A 265 1.35 1.28 -12.27
N GLY A 266 0.84 1.80 -11.17
CA GLY A 266 -0.22 1.14 -10.41
C GLY A 266 -1.00 2.11 -9.53
N PHE A 267 -1.85 1.56 -8.70
CA PHE A 267 -2.70 2.29 -7.76
C PHE A 267 -2.46 1.77 -6.35
N SER A 268 -2.35 2.67 -5.39
CA SER A 268 -2.22 2.28 -3.99
C SER A 268 -3.58 1.80 -3.45
N ALA A 269 -3.63 0.58 -2.96
CA ALA A 269 -4.76 0.02 -2.25
C ALA A 269 -4.44 -0.03 -0.75
N ARG A 270 -5.34 0.55 0.07
CA ARG A 270 -5.27 0.49 1.52
C ARG A 270 -6.13 -0.67 2.00
N ILE A 271 -5.51 -1.57 2.72
CA ILE A 271 -6.13 -2.80 3.22
C ILE A 271 -6.07 -2.77 4.75
N HIS A 272 -7.21 -2.90 5.39
CA HIS A 272 -7.31 -2.94 6.85
C HIS A 272 -7.22 -4.40 7.33
N LEU A 273 -6.39 -4.67 8.35
CA LEU A 273 -6.30 -5.99 8.98
C LEU A 273 -7.50 -6.18 9.93
N LYS A 274 -8.23 -7.28 9.78
CA LYS A 274 -9.37 -7.61 10.68
C LYS A 274 -8.89 -8.08 12.06
N GLU A 275 -7.83 -8.84 12.08
CA GLU A 275 -7.23 -9.39 13.30
C GLU A 275 -5.75 -9.08 13.33
N ILE A 276 -5.26 -8.63 14.47
CA ILE A 276 -3.86 -8.27 14.65
C ILE A 276 -3.21 -9.27 15.61
N ASP A 277 -2.31 -10.09 15.07
CA ASP A 277 -1.44 -10.94 15.89
C ASP A 277 -0.38 -10.04 16.57
N PRO A 278 -0.14 -10.20 17.89
CA PRO A 278 0.86 -9.38 18.61
C PRO A 278 2.30 -9.46 18.07
N ARG A 279 2.59 -10.43 17.23
CA ARG A 279 3.90 -10.59 16.58
C ARG A 279 4.06 -9.71 15.34
N ILE A 280 2.96 -9.16 14.82
CA ILE A 280 2.99 -8.27 13.66
C ILE A 280 3.51 -6.91 14.13
N GLN A 281 4.56 -6.44 13.46
CA GLN A 281 5.17 -5.13 13.75
C GLN A 281 5.11 -4.22 12.51
N PRO A 282 5.03 -2.91 12.72
CA PRO A 282 5.16 -1.95 11.64
C PRO A 282 6.46 -2.13 10.84
N GLY A 283 6.39 -1.94 9.52
CA GLY A 283 7.53 -2.13 8.62
C GLY A 283 7.69 -3.57 8.09
N MET A 284 6.86 -4.53 8.54
CA MET A 284 6.86 -5.87 7.97
C MET A 284 6.22 -5.88 6.59
N THR A 285 6.76 -6.70 5.68
CA THR A 285 6.18 -6.95 4.37
C THR A 285 5.16 -8.08 4.43
N ALA A 286 4.07 -7.91 3.72
CA ALA A 286 3.06 -8.94 3.56
C ALA A 286 2.72 -9.17 2.08
N ASN A 287 2.45 -10.42 1.75
CA ASN A 287 1.90 -10.83 0.46
C ASN A 287 0.39 -10.96 0.58
N ILE A 288 -0.34 -10.21 -0.22
CA ILE A 288 -1.80 -10.13 -0.19
C ILE A 288 -2.34 -10.89 -1.39
N LYS A 289 -3.22 -11.85 -1.13
CA LYS A 289 -3.97 -12.59 -2.14
C LYS A 289 -5.38 -12.04 -2.20
N ILE A 290 -5.71 -11.42 -3.32
CA ILE A 290 -6.98 -10.77 -3.57
C ILE A 290 -7.79 -11.66 -4.51
N PRO A 291 -8.83 -12.38 -4.04
CA PRO A 291 -9.70 -13.17 -4.90
C PRO A 291 -10.60 -12.22 -5.70
N VAL A 292 -10.37 -12.16 -7.00
CA VAL A 292 -11.11 -11.23 -7.88
C VAL A 292 -12.30 -11.90 -8.54
N GLN A 293 -12.10 -13.12 -9.00
CA GLN A 293 -13.14 -13.93 -9.62
C GLN A 293 -12.93 -15.39 -9.24
N SER A 294 -14.00 -16.08 -8.90
CA SER A 294 -13.95 -17.52 -8.66
C SER A 294 -15.12 -18.20 -9.38
N ALA A 295 -14.87 -19.41 -9.86
CA ALA A 295 -15.88 -20.29 -10.43
C ALA A 295 -15.64 -21.70 -9.90
N ALA A 296 -16.60 -22.24 -9.15
CA ALA A 296 -16.48 -23.53 -8.51
C ALA A 296 -17.14 -24.62 -9.34
N GLY A 297 -16.47 -25.79 -9.46
CA GLY A 297 -17.01 -26.97 -10.14
C GLY A 297 -17.26 -26.76 -11.63
N VAL A 298 -16.46 -25.92 -12.29
CA VAL A 298 -16.60 -25.59 -13.70
C VAL A 298 -15.74 -26.47 -14.60
N VAL A 299 -16.17 -26.63 -15.86
CA VAL A 299 -15.38 -27.31 -16.89
C VAL A 299 -14.15 -26.44 -17.20
N ALA A 300 -12.96 -26.93 -16.86
CA ALA A 300 -11.70 -26.23 -16.99
C ALA A 300 -10.87 -26.77 -18.14
N VAL A 301 -10.35 -25.89 -18.98
CA VAL A 301 -9.43 -26.22 -20.05
C VAL A 301 -8.09 -25.52 -19.80
N PRO A 302 -6.93 -26.17 -19.99
CA PRO A 302 -5.65 -25.48 -19.92
C PRO A 302 -5.59 -24.29 -20.88
N LEU A 303 -5.11 -23.14 -20.41
CA LEU A 303 -5.08 -21.92 -21.23
C LEU A 303 -4.23 -22.09 -22.51
N GLY A 304 -3.21 -22.97 -22.48
CA GLY A 304 -2.40 -23.33 -23.64
C GLY A 304 -3.16 -24.04 -24.76
N ALA A 305 -4.34 -24.62 -24.46
CA ALA A 305 -5.20 -25.27 -25.45
C ALA A 305 -6.19 -24.31 -26.11
N VAL A 306 -6.30 -23.07 -25.63
CA VAL A 306 -7.25 -22.06 -26.14
C VAL A 306 -6.55 -21.21 -27.19
N PHE A 307 -6.97 -21.38 -28.45
CA PHE A 307 -6.50 -20.60 -29.59
C PHE A 307 -7.46 -19.43 -29.83
N THR A 308 -6.89 -18.32 -30.27
CA THR A 308 -7.66 -17.10 -30.57
C THR A 308 -7.43 -16.67 -32.01
N GLU A 309 -8.49 -16.43 -32.75
CA GLU A 309 -8.43 -15.91 -34.10
C GLU A 309 -9.33 -14.67 -34.22
N TYR A 310 -8.86 -13.68 -34.97
CA TYR A 310 -9.67 -12.49 -35.22
C TYR A 310 -10.55 -12.68 -36.45
N ASN A 311 -11.86 -12.76 -36.26
CA ASN A 311 -12.82 -12.86 -37.35
C ASN A 311 -13.15 -11.46 -37.88
N GLU A 312 -12.65 -11.11 -39.07
CA GLU A 312 -12.88 -9.82 -39.71
C GLU A 312 -14.35 -9.55 -40.04
N SER A 313 -15.11 -10.61 -40.32
CA SER A 313 -16.53 -10.51 -40.72
C SER A 313 -17.41 -10.06 -39.56
N VAL A 314 -17.10 -10.51 -38.35
CA VAL A 314 -17.86 -10.22 -37.12
C VAL A 314 -17.14 -9.18 -36.24
N ARG A 315 -15.90 -8.79 -36.59
CA ARG A 315 -15.03 -7.89 -35.82
C ARG A 315 -14.88 -8.30 -34.33
N LYS A 316 -14.84 -9.60 -34.09
CA LYS A 316 -14.64 -10.16 -32.74
C LYS A 316 -13.51 -11.18 -32.74
N GLN A 317 -12.85 -11.31 -31.60
CA GLN A 317 -11.94 -12.42 -31.34
C GLN A 317 -12.77 -13.66 -31.05
N GLU A 318 -12.60 -14.69 -31.85
CA GLU A 318 -13.21 -16.00 -31.65
C GLU A 318 -12.18 -16.91 -30.99
N ARG A 319 -12.64 -17.71 -30.04
CA ARG A 319 -11.82 -18.66 -29.31
C ARG A 319 -12.24 -20.06 -29.66
N TYR A 320 -11.25 -20.92 -29.91
CA TYR A 320 -11.47 -22.29 -30.30
C TYR A 320 -10.43 -23.22 -29.71
N VAL A 321 -10.74 -24.49 -29.68
CA VAL A 321 -9.87 -25.57 -29.24
C VAL A 321 -9.84 -26.66 -30.30
N PHE A 322 -8.80 -27.48 -30.25
CA PHE A 322 -8.73 -28.71 -31.05
C PHE A 322 -9.05 -29.90 -30.16
N VAL A 323 -10.21 -30.49 -30.36
CA VAL A 323 -10.69 -31.66 -29.60
C VAL A 323 -10.25 -32.93 -30.33
N GLN A 324 -9.66 -33.86 -29.62
CA GLN A 324 -9.25 -35.13 -30.17
C GLN A 324 -10.46 -36.03 -30.44
N SER A 325 -10.60 -36.49 -31.68
CA SER A 325 -11.58 -37.48 -32.10
C SER A 325 -10.89 -38.65 -32.75
N GLY A 326 -10.59 -39.71 -32.01
CA GLY A 326 -9.81 -40.84 -32.44
C GLY A 326 -8.35 -40.44 -32.78
N ASN A 327 -7.98 -40.49 -34.08
CA ASN A 327 -6.64 -40.13 -34.53
C ASN A 327 -6.55 -38.73 -35.19
N SER A 328 -7.66 -37.98 -35.15
CA SER A 328 -7.79 -36.65 -35.77
C SER A 328 -8.23 -35.62 -34.72
N PHE A 329 -8.05 -34.34 -35.07
CA PHE A 329 -8.47 -33.22 -34.24
C PHE A 329 -9.58 -32.43 -34.94
N VAL A 330 -10.63 -32.07 -34.15
CA VAL A 330 -11.74 -31.28 -34.65
C VAL A 330 -11.64 -29.88 -34.03
N ARG A 331 -11.63 -28.85 -34.88
CA ARG A 331 -11.73 -27.47 -34.42
C ARG A 331 -13.13 -27.21 -33.89
N ARG A 332 -13.22 -26.73 -32.62
CA ARG A 332 -14.50 -26.44 -31.99
C ARG A 332 -14.44 -25.06 -31.32
N MET A 333 -15.45 -24.23 -31.64
CA MET A 333 -15.61 -22.90 -31.02
C MET A 333 -16.04 -23.06 -29.58
N ILE A 334 -15.45 -22.23 -28.70
CA ILE A 334 -15.77 -22.22 -27.25
C ILE A 334 -16.07 -20.82 -26.77
N GLU A 335 -16.94 -20.74 -25.75
CA GLU A 335 -17.13 -19.54 -24.96
C GLU A 335 -16.42 -19.76 -23.61
N ILE A 336 -15.50 -18.87 -23.25
CA ILE A 336 -14.80 -18.95 -21.98
C ILE A 336 -15.34 -17.92 -20.99
N GLY A 337 -15.37 -18.32 -19.71
CA GLY A 337 -15.74 -17.50 -18.57
C GLY A 337 -14.52 -16.99 -17.80
N VAL A 338 -14.45 -17.36 -16.51
CA VAL A 338 -13.33 -17.03 -15.64
C VAL A 338 -12.06 -17.77 -16.10
N ALA A 339 -10.94 -17.11 -16.11
CA ALA A 339 -9.65 -17.72 -16.42
C ALA A 339 -8.60 -17.27 -15.41
N ASP A 340 -7.79 -18.20 -14.96
CA ASP A 340 -6.59 -17.96 -14.18
C ASP A 340 -5.34 -17.98 -15.07
N TYR A 341 -4.15 -18.13 -14.49
CA TYR A 341 -2.89 -18.22 -15.25
C TYR A 341 -2.68 -19.56 -15.97
N PHE A 342 -3.43 -20.61 -15.62
CA PHE A 342 -3.23 -21.97 -16.09
C PHE A 342 -4.47 -22.54 -16.80
N PHE A 343 -5.67 -22.20 -16.33
CA PHE A 343 -6.93 -22.76 -16.78
C PHE A 343 -7.94 -21.68 -17.14
N ALA A 344 -8.83 -22.00 -18.06
CA ALA A 344 -9.99 -21.18 -18.39
C ALA A 344 -11.28 -22.01 -18.20
N GLU A 345 -12.30 -21.38 -17.62
CA GLU A 345 -13.64 -21.90 -17.56
C GLU A 345 -14.23 -21.96 -18.97
N VAL A 346 -14.88 -23.06 -19.31
CA VAL A 346 -15.63 -23.21 -20.55
C VAL A 346 -17.10 -23.16 -20.25
N LEU A 347 -17.76 -22.10 -20.70
CA LEU A 347 -19.20 -21.91 -20.56
C LEU A 347 -19.97 -22.73 -21.59
N LYS A 348 -19.42 -22.84 -22.82
CA LYS A 348 -20.03 -23.62 -23.92
C LYS A 348 -18.96 -24.19 -24.83
N GLY A 349 -19.24 -25.37 -25.39
CA GLY A 349 -18.43 -25.97 -26.45
C GLY A 349 -17.59 -27.15 -26.05
N LEU A 350 -17.37 -27.43 -24.76
CA LEU A 350 -16.64 -28.60 -24.25
C LEU A 350 -17.38 -29.27 -23.09
N SER A 351 -17.09 -30.56 -22.93
CA SER A 351 -17.53 -31.37 -21.79
C SER A 351 -16.34 -31.94 -21.04
N ALA A 352 -16.50 -32.21 -19.75
CA ALA A 352 -15.48 -32.88 -18.94
C ALA A 352 -15.15 -34.26 -19.51
N GLY A 353 -13.88 -34.64 -19.53
CA GLY A 353 -13.38 -35.90 -20.08
C GLY A 353 -13.00 -35.85 -21.55
N GLU A 354 -13.25 -34.74 -22.27
CA GLU A 354 -12.74 -34.57 -23.64
C GLU A 354 -11.24 -34.26 -23.61
N ILE A 355 -10.51 -34.71 -24.62
CA ILE A 355 -9.08 -34.47 -24.75
C ILE A 355 -8.84 -33.35 -25.77
N VAL A 356 -8.09 -32.32 -25.34
CA VAL A 356 -7.75 -31.15 -26.17
C VAL A 356 -6.25 -31.10 -26.48
N SER A 357 -5.89 -30.50 -27.59
CA SER A 357 -4.47 -30.29 -27.96
C SER A 357 -3.97 -29.00 -27.35
N LEU A 358 -2.78 -29.04 -26.77
CA LEU A 358 -2.06 -27.86 -26.25
C LEU A 358 -1.28 -27.10 -27.31
N GLU A 359 -1.06 -27.74 -28.46
CA GLU A 359 -0.33 -27.18 -29.60
C GLU A 359 -1.24 -27.26 -30.83
N GLN A 360 -0.97 -26.44 -31.85
CA GLN A 360 -1.71 -26.51 -33.09
C GLN A 360 -1.38 -27.85 -33.79
N PRO A 361 -2.36 -28.74 -33.99
CA PRO A 361 -2.11 -30.02 -34.66
C PRO A 361 -1.62 -29.83 -36.11
N PRO A 362 -0.88 -30.81 -36.70
CA PRO A 362 -0.54 -30.77 -38.10
C PRO A 362 -1.79 -30.65 -38.98
N ALA A 363 -1.70 -29.87 -40.08
CA ALA A 363 -2.85 -29.59 -40.93
C ALA A 363 -3.54 -30.86 -41.47
N ASP A 364 -2.77 -31.94 -41.70
CA ASP A 364 -3.28 -33.24 -42.20
C ASP A 364 -4.10 -34.01 -41.15
N SER A 365 -4.02 -33.61 -39.87
CA SER A 365 -4.76 -34.24 -38.77
C SER A 365 -6.00 -33.44 -38.34
N ILE A 366 -6.25 -32.27 -38.93
CA ILE A 366 -7.38 -31.41 -38.60
C ILE A 366 -8.55 -31.76 -39.54
N VAL A 367 -9.68 -32.14 -38.97
CA VAL A 367 -10.96 -32.30 -39.67
C VAL A 367 -11.85 -31.10 -39.37
N GLU A 368 -12.24 -30.34 -40.38
CA GLU A 368 -13.24 -29.29 -40.22
C GLU A 368 -14.59 -29.95 -39.87
N SER A 369 -15.17 -29.58 -38.72
CA SER A 369 -16.53 -29.98 -38.41
C SER A 369 -17.50 -29.13 -39.24
N ASP A 370 -18.20 -29.71 -40.14
CA ASP A 370 -19.40 -29.16 -40.79
C ASP A 370 -20.53 -29.01 -39.76
N ALA A 371 -20.37 -28.05 -38.84
CA ALA A 371 -21.44 -27.66 -37.92
C ALA A 371 -22.12 -26.39 -38.45
N GLY A 372 -22.71 -26.51 -39.61
CA GLY A 372 -23.46 -25.42 -40.24
C GLY A 372 -24.41 -25.96 -41.32
N GLY A 373 -25.50 -26.60 -40.91
CA GLY A 373 -26.49 -26.91 -41.94
C GLY A 373 -27.46 -28.03 -41.60
N THR A 374 -28.49 -27.71 -40.89
CA THR A 374 -29.80 -28.36 -41.10
C THR A 374 -30.88 -27.30 -40.94
N ALA A 375 -31.07 -26.52 -41.98
CA ALA A 375 -32.34 -25.84 -42.21
C ALA A 375 -33.06 -26.65 -43.32
N GLY A 376 -34.06 -27.38 -42.89
CA GLY A 376 -35.25 -27.83 -43.60
C GLY A 376 -35.31 -27.82 -45.10
N GLU A 377 -35.18 -28.98 -45.67
CA GLU A 377 -35.78 -29.38 -46.92
C GLU A 377 -37.30 -29.34 -46.75
N LEU A 378 -37.93 -28.21 -47.12
CA LEU A 378 -39.39 -28.16 -47.32
C LEU A 378 -39.69 -28.57 -48.76
N ALA A 379 -40.26 -29.76 -48.84
CA ALA A 379 -40.83 -30.35 -50.03
C ALA A 379 -41.72 -29.34 -50.78
N SER A 380 -41.34 -29.04 -51.99
CA SER A 380 -42.26 -28.54 -53.02
C SER A 380 -43.15 -29.68 -53.50
N ASN A 381 -44.45 -29.58 -53.33
CA ASN A 381 -45.39 -30.37 -54.08
C ASN A 381 -46.28 -29.41 -54.88
N PRO A 382 -46.48 -29.66 -56.20
CA PRO A 382 -47.24 -28.77 -57.05
C PRO A 382 -48.71 -29.15 -57.06
N ILE A 383 -49.63 -28.22 -57.01
CA ILE A 383 -50.86 -28.11 -57.81
C ILE A 383 -51.27 -26.65 -57.85
#